data_635cbbaae65eb1da764b44826dc8b986
#
_entry.id   635cbbaae65eb1da764b44826dc8b986
#
_cell.length_a   1.000
_cell.length_b   1.000
_cell.length_c   1.000
_cell.angle_alpha   90.00
_cell.angle_beta   90.00
_cell.angle_gamma   90.00
#
_symmetry.space_group_name_H-M   'P 1'
#
loop_
_entity.id
_entity.type
_entity.pdbx_description
1 polymer ?
#
loop_
_entity_poly.entity_id
_entity_poly.type
_entity_poly.pdbx_seq_one_letter_code
_entity_poly.pdbx_strand_id
1 'polypeptide(L)'
;MKIKLKILFTAVCISLTLQVNAIQSIQIEKNAALTLNDCIKIALNNSPVVKKYILNLDIAKSSVGVAKSAYFPSLSLGTSYKQNFGERSHNFGSYQSRTLPGFDASLSQLLWNFGKTDANIRMEKFNRIAAEFDFDETILTTIFNVKLQYYGVLAARSLMEVERLNVQINERNYQRTLAYFDEGIKSKIDLVNAEVNLSDSKVSFVKAENTYKNAIVSLNNAMYVAYAPEYSIQNTETFNLSNPYVPMSLTNINNYKKLLATPEDISDAVYAVKAEKSDVLKNYSFEKYPYTFEKSVEIAKENRPDLKALNASVKAMKQYVLLTKRQYLPDLKGGVGYSYANNRYYADSGMNVSLNLTSTFNIMQVKNEVDIANSQLNLAKTEVELLNQNLYFDIQSAYVDMIQLEKQIPLLETKVRQTLENLELADGRYAVGLGDYIQLQDARVNYNNAQSSYVQAVYNYNDARATLEREIALPQENTLTVEDVKDYQKDLKKEEAQIKKQAKAAQKKQKNKKDNV
;
A
#
# COMPACT_ATOMS: atom_id res chain seq x y z
N MET A 1 29.15 -22.39 -51.55
CA MET A 1 29.14 -21.18 -50.71
C MET A 1 27.74 -20.86 -50.15
N LYS A 2 26.98 -21.91 -49.72
CA LYS A 2 25.58 -21.78 -49.24
C LYS A 2 25.36 -22.12 -47.74
N ILE A 3 26.38 -22.35 -46.97
CA ILE A 3 26.25 -22.86 -45.59
C ILE A 3 26.69 -21.85 -44.48
N LYS A 4 27.45 -20.79 -44.82
CA LYS A 4 27.95 -19.83 -43.80
C LYS A 4 27.03 -18.64 -43.51
N LEU A 5 25.96 -18.43 -44.27
CA LEU A 5 25.04 -17.31 -44.02
C LEU A 5 23.88 -17.62 -43.04
N LYS A 6 23.63 -18.91 -42.75
CA LYS A 6 22.60 -19.32 -41.77
C LYS A 6 23.04 -19.20 -40.30
N ILE A 7 24.34 -19.13 -40.03
CA ILE A 7 24.88 -19.12 -38.65
C ILE A 7 24.94 -17.70 -38.07
N LEU A 8 24.97 -16.65 -38.89
CA LEU A 8 25.03 -15.27 -38.41
C LEU A 8 23.67 -14.69 -38.01
N PHE A 9 22.56 -15.20 -38.56
CA PHE A 9 21.21 -14.72 -38.26
C PHE A 9 20.60 -15.41 -37.00
N THR A 10 21.09 -16.59 -36.62
CA THR A 10 20.66 -17.30 -35.42
C THR A 10 21.39 -16.86 -34.16
N ALA A 11 22.53 -16.18 -34.27
CA ALA A 11 23.31 -15.72 -33.11
C ALA A 11 22.81 -14.41 -32.48
N VAL A 12 22.01 -13.62 -33.22
CA VAL A 12 21.47 -12.32 -32.71
C VAL A 12 20.12 -12.49 -31.98
N CYS A 13 19.41 -13.61 -32.20
CA CYS A 13 18.09 -13.85 -31.55
C CYS A 13 18.13 -14.64 -30.25
N ILE A 14 19.29 -15.03 -29.72
CA ILE A 14 19.37 -15.98 -28.57
C ILE A 14 19.71 -15.31 -27.23
N SER A 15 19.74 -14.00 -27.11
CA SER A 15 20.15 -13.38 -25.84
C SER A 15 19.14 -12.44 -25.19
N LEU A 16 17.85 -12.54 -25.48
CA LEU A 16 16.81 -11.75 -24.80
C LEU A 16 15.72 -12.62 -24.15
N THR A 17 16.12 -13.69 -23.48
CA THR A 17 15.27 -14.22 -22.42
C THR A 17 15.57 -13.42 -21.15
N LEU A 18 14.90 -12.31 -21.00
CA LEU A 18 14.72 -11.66 -19.71
C LEU A 18 14.03 -12.66 -18.78
N GLN A 19 14.83 -13.36 -17.97
CA GLN A 19 14.29 -14.07 -16.81
C GLN A 19 13.68 -13.01 -15.89
N VAL A 20 12.37 -12.88 -15.92
CA VAL A 20 11.61 -12.21 -14.85
C VAL A 20 11.87 -13.04 -13.61
N ASN A 21 12.83 -12.59 -12.78
CA ASN A 21 13.06 -13.19 -11.48
C ASN A 21 11.80 -12.94 -10.64
N ALA A 22 11.11 -14.02 -10.30
CA ALA A 22 10.08 -13.97 -9.29
C ALA A 22 10.76 -13.53 -7.98
N ILE A 23 10.37 -12.39 -7.44
CA ILE A 23 10.74 -11.97 -6.09
C ILE A 23 10.16 -13.06 -5.18
N GLN A 24 11.01 -13.68 -4.39
CA GLN A 24 10.58 -14.71 -3.44
C GLN A 24 9.71 -14.01 -2.38
N SER A 25 8.42 -14.38 -2.29
CA SER A 25 7.51 -13.83 -1.29
C SER A 25 7.98 -14.25 0.11
N ILE A 26 7.96 -13.31 1.05
CA ILE A 26 8.18 -13.63 2.47
C ILE A 26 7.00 -14.50 2.91
N GLN A 27 7.31 -15.71 3.40
CA GLN A 27 6.32 -16.61 3.98
C GLN A 27 6.25 -16.39 5.49
N ILE A 28 5.03 -16.37 6.01
CA ILE A 28 4.78 -16.27 7.45
C ILE A 28 5.04 -17.65 8.07
N GLU A 29 5.81 -17.71 9.16
CA GLU A 29 5.98 -18.93 9.92
C GLU A 29 4.70 -19.28 10.69
N LYS A 30 4.42 -20.59 10.82
CA LYS A 30 3.26 -21.05 11.58
C LYS A 30 3.39 -20.66 13.05
N ASN A 31 2.32 -20.10 13.63
CA ASN A 31 2.24 -19.58 15.01
C ASN A 31 3.18 -18.40 15.29
N ALA A 32 3.66 -17.69 14.27
CA ALA A 32 4.40 -16.45 14.47
C ALA A 32 3.54 -15.39 15.17
N ALA A 33 4.15 -14.58 16.04
CA ALA A 33 3.53 -13.41 16.63
C ALA A 33 4.01 -12.16 15.85
N LEU A 34 3.17 -11.63 14.96
CA LEU A 34 3.53 -10.53 14.06
C LEU A 34 3.33 -9.18 14.75
N THR A 35 4.34 -8.34 14.67
CA THR A 35 4.24 -6.91 15.02
C THR A 35 3.74 -6.11 13.82
N LEU A 36 3.32 -4.85 14.05
CA LEU A 36 2.96 -3.93 12.95
C LEU A 36 4.11 -3.79 11.94
N ASN A 37 5.35 -3.66 12.42
CA ASN A 37 6.52 -3.54 11.56
C ASN A 37 6.77 -4.80 10.71
N ASP A 38 6.51 -5.99 11.25
CA ASP A 38 6.63 -7.24 10.48
C ASP A 38 5.57 -7.30 9.39
N CYS A 39 4.32 -6.92 9.69
CA CYS A 39 3.24 -6.84 8.69
C CYS A 39 3.58 -5.85 7.56
N ILE A 40 4.15 -4.68 7.90
CA ILE A 40 4.60 -3.69 6.91
C ILE A 40 5.73 -4.26 6.04
N LYS A 41 6.74 -4.91 6.63
CA LYS A 41 7.84 -5.55 5.87
C LYS A 41 7.32 -6.60 4.89
N ILE A 42 6.42 -7.47 5.35
CA ILE A 42 5.80 -8.51 4.51
C ILE A 42 5.04 -7.85 3.35
N ALA A 43 4.22 -6.84 3.63
CA ALA A 43 3.44 -6.14 2.62
C ALA A 43 4.32 -5.48 1.55
N LEU A 44 5.35 -4.73 1.95
CA LEU A 44 6.24 -4.03 1.03
C LEU A 44 7.03 -4.99 0.13
N ASN A 45 7.40 -6.16 0.66
CA ASN A 45 8.10 -7.18 -0.12
C ASN A 45 7.17 -7.93 -1.08
N ASN A 46 5.96 -8.27 -0.65
CA ASN A 46 5.04 -9.09 -1.41
C ASN A 46 4.16 -8.27 -2.39
N SER A 47 4.04 -6.96 -2.19
CA SER A 47 3.10 -6.11 -2.93
C SER A 47 3.39 -6.07 -4.43
N PRO A 48 2.45 -6.52 -5.28
CA PRO A 48 2.54 -6.33 -6.73
C PRO A 48 2.47 -4.85 -7.12
N VAL A 49 1.83 -4.01 -6.29
CA VAL A 49 1.70 -2.56 -6.54
C VAL A 49 3.06 -1.89 -6.38
N VAL A 50 3.78 -2.17 -5.29
CA VAL A 50 5.16 -1.69 -5.08
C VAL A 50 6.06 -2.14 -6.24
N LYS A 51 5.97 -3.42 -6.63
CA LYS A 51 6.72 -3.97 -7.77
C LYS A 51 6.40 -3.24 -9.09
N LYS A 52 5.13 -2.93 -9.34
CA LYS A 52 4.71 -2.14 -10.51
C LYS A 52 5.42 -0.78 -10.57
N TYR A 53 5.48 -0.07 -9.46
CA TYR A 53 6.10 1.25 -9.41
C TYR A 53 7.64 1.19 -9.50
N ILE A 54 8.28 0.13 -9.00
CA ILE A 54 9.72 -0.13 -9.24
C ILE A 54 9.98 -0.28 -10.75
N LEU A 55 9.13 -1.06 -11.44
CA LEU A 55 9.26 -1.24 -12.89
C LEU A 55 9.01 0.08 -13.65
N ASN A 56 8.04 0.89 -13.22
CA ASN A 56 7.81 2.22 -13.79
C ASN A 56 9.03 3.14 -13.60
N LEU A 57 9.67 3.09 -12.43
CA LEU A 57 10.91 3.83 -12.19
C LEU A 57 12.05 3.35 -13.09
N ASP A 58 12.17 2.05 -13.34
CA ASP A 58 13.18 1.50 -14.27
C ASP A 58 12.89 1.88 -15.72
N ILE A 59 11.60 1.97 -16.10
CA ILE A 59 11.18 2.52 -17.40
C ILE A 59 11.60 3.99 -17.51
N ALA A 60 11.30 4.81 -16.50
CA ALA A 60 11.67 6.23 -16.50
C ALA A 60 13.19 6.45 -16.55
N LYS A 61 13.97 5.61 -15.83
CA LYS A 61 15.45 5.61 -15.93
C LYS A 61 15.94 5.27 -17.35
N SER A 62 15.31 4.27 -17.96
CA SER A 62 15.65 3.84 -19.33
C SER A 62 15.27 4.90 -20.37
N SER A 63 14.16 5.62 -20.16
CA SER A 63 13.73 6.74 -21.02
C SER A 63 14.77 7.87 -21.04
N VAL A 64 15.39 8.17 -19.89
CA VAL A 64 16.53 9.11 -19.84
C VAL A 64 17.71 8.57 -20.68
N GLY A 65 17.97 7.24 -20.64
CA GLY A 65 18.98 6.59 -21.50
C GLY A 65 18.66 6.74 -22.98
N VAL A 66 17.40 6.51 -23.35
CA VAL A 66 16.90 6.69 -24.74
C VAL A 66 17.07 8.14 -25.17
N ALA A 67 16.69 9.13 -24.36
CA ALA A 67 16.88 10.54 -24.69
C ALA A 67 18.36 10.90 -24.90
N LYS A 68 19.27 10.34 -24.09
CA LYS A 68 20.72 10.52 -24.25
C LYS A 68 21.28 9.82 -25.49
N SER A 69 20.66 8.74 -25.95
CA SER A 69 21.14 7.98 -27.13
C SER A 69 21.15 8.80 -28.41
N ALA A 70 20.40 9.92 -28.47
CA ALA A 70 20.46 10.87 -29.60
C ALA A 70 21.85 11.49 -29.80
N TYR A 71 22.72 11.46 -28.78
CA TYR A 71 24.11 11.89 -28.91
C TYR A 71 25.07 10.79 -29.34
N PHE A 72 24.59 9.57 -29.56
CA PHE A 72 25.40 8.45 -30.05
C PHE A 72 25.12 8.21 -31.55
N PRO A 73 26.09 7.66 -32.28
CA PRO A 73 25.90 7.35 -33.67
C PRO A 73 24.85 6.25 -33.87
N SER A 74 24.03 6.41 -34.89
CA SER A 74 23.06 5.40 -35.32
C SER A 74 23.60 4.67 -36.55
N LEU A 75 23.62 3.32 -36.48
CA LEU A 75 23.97 2.44 -37.59
C LEU A 75 22.70 1.99 -38.31
N SER A 76 22.62 2.21 -39.58
CA SER A 76 21.54 1.72 -40.45
C SER A 76 22.12 0.76 -41.49
N LEU A 77 21.51 -0.42 -41.61
CA LEU A 77 21.85 -1.43 -42.60
C LEU A 77 20.60 -1.68 -43.45
N GLY A 78 20.73 -1.53 -44.74
CA GLY A 78 19.65 -1.72 -45.68
C GLY A 78 20.03 -2.71 -46.78
N THR A 79 19.07 -3.49 -47.24
CA THR A 79 19.18 -4.21 -48.53
C THR A 79 17.99 -3.85 -49.37
N SER A 80 18.22 -3.57 -50.64
CA SER A 80 17.16 -3.20 -51.55
C SER A 80 17.17 -4.10 -52.77
N TYR A 81 15.98 -4.40 -53.27
CA TYR A 81 15.76 -5.06 -54.53
C TYR A 81 14.86 -4.15 -55.37
N LYS A 82 15.46 -3.49 -56.38
CA LYS A 82 14.76 -2.48 -57.14
C LYS A 82 14.60 -2.97 -58.57
N GLN A 83 13.37 -3.05 -59.05
CA GLN A 83 13.05 -3.35 -60.44
C GLN A 83 12.38 -2.11 -61.05
N ASN A 84 13.02 -1.55 -62.09
CA ASN A 84 12.49 -0.40 -62.79
C ASN A 84 11.76 -0.90 -64.05
N PHE A 85 10.49 -0.53 -64.17
CA PHE A 85 9.69 -0.74 -65.38
C PHE A 85 9.53 0.63 -66.04
N GLY A 86 10.01 0.77 -67.26
CA GLY A 86 9.84 2.02 -68.02
C GLY A 86 10.52 1.95 -69.41
N GLU A 87 9.79 2.33 -70.42
CA GLU A 87 10.33 2.64 -71.74
C GLU A 87 10.86 4.08 -71.78
N ARG A 88 12.16 4.28 -71.98
CA ARG A 88 12.65 5.56 -72.44
C ARG A 88 12.67 5.53 -74.00
N SER A 89 11.66 6.14 -74.53
CA SER A 89 11.65 6.50 -75.93
C SER A 89 12.58 7.72 -76.14
N HIS A 90 13.80 7.48 -76.62
CA HIS A 90 14.52 8.34 -77.50
C HIS A 90 15.83 7.65 -77.93
N ASN A 91 15.86 7.22 -79.14
CA ASN A 91 17.02 7.01 -80.08
C ASN A 91 18.35 6.54 -79.43
N PHE A 92 18.39 5.48 -78.69
CA PHE A 92 19.56 4.60 -78.52
C PHE A 92 19.24 3.47 -77.56
N GLY A 93 18.93 2.30 -78.08
CA GLY A 93 18.95 1.03 -77.36
C GLY A 93 17.88 0.81 -76.30
N SER A 94 17.01 -0.19 -76.51
CA SER A 94 16.05 -0.68 -75.53
C SER A 94 16.73 -1.06 -74.20
N TYR A 95 16.48 -0.31 -73.15
CA TYR A 95 16.85 -0.73 -71.79
C TYR A 95 15.79 -1.67 -71.27
N GLN A 96 16.10 -2.96 -71.18
CA GLN A 96 15.29 -3.93 -70.53
C GLN A 96 15.19 -3.60 -69.02
N SER A 97 14.01 -3.81 -68.45
CA SER A 97 13.75 -3.85 -67.03
C SER A 97 14.91 -4.52 -66.26
N ARG A 98 15.52 -3.82 -65.31
CA ARG A 98 16.67 -4.31 -64.56
C ARG A 98 16.34 -4.43 -63.10
N THR A 99 16.65 -5.58 -62.61
CA THR A 99 16.64 -5.89 -61.17
C THR A 99 18.02 -5.58 -60.61
N LEU A 100 18.08 -4.70 -59.62
CA LEU A 100 19.31 -4.28 -58.95
C LEU A 100 19.25 -4.67 -57.47
N PRO A 101 19.95 -5.74 -57.06
CA PRO A 101 20.18 -5.96 -55.63
C PRO A 101 21.17 -4.91 -55.15
N GLY A 102 20.78 -4.20 -54.08
CA GLY A 102 21.62 -3.21 -53.42
C GLY A 102 21.81 -3.54 -51.94
N PHE A 103 22.94 -3.13 -51.42
CA PHE A 103 23.23 -3.12 -49.97
C PHE A 103 23.73 -1.73 -49.60
N ASP A 104 23.20 -1.19 -48.52
CA ASP A 104 23.65 0.06 -47.91
C ASP A 104 23.95 -0.11 -46.45
N ALA A 105 25.02 0.51 -45.99
CA ALA A 105 25.38 0.63 -44.58
C ALA A 105 25.71 2.08 -44.31
N SER A 106 25.05 2.70 -43.32
CA SER A 106 25.32 4.08 -42.97
C SER A 106 25.42 4.28 -41.47
N LEU A 107 26.39 5.10 -41.09
CA LEU A 107 26.57 5.58 -39.72
C LEU A 107 26.25 7.06 -39.69
N SER A 108 25.26 7.49 -38.90
CA SER A 108 24.90 8.88 -38.77
C SER A 108 25.00 9.34 -37.32
N GLN A 109 25.53 10.55 -37.13
CA GLN A 109 25.75 11.17 -35.79
C GLN A 109 25.13 12.56 -35.79
N LEU A 110 24.30 12.83 -34.78
CA LEU A 110 23.85 14.17 -34.48
C LEU A 110 25.02 14.96 -33.88
N LEU A 111 25.43 16.04 -34.51
CA LEU A 111 26.50 16.92 -34.06
C LEU A 111 25.97 18.10 -33.27
N TRP A 112 24.86 18.70 -33.74
CA TRP A 112 24.25 19.87 -33.10
C TRP A 112 22.77 20.00 -33.46
N ASN A 113 21.91 20.37 -32.53
CA ASN A 113 20.49 20.65 -32.76
C ASN A 113 19.94 21.79 -31.91
N PHE A 114 20.77 22.77 -31.59
CA PHE A 114 20.36 23.97 -30.82
C PHE A 114 19.69 23.67 -29.51
N GLY A 115 20.11 22.56 -28.86
CA GLY A 115 19.65 22.16 -27.53
C GLY A 115 18.27 21.48 -27.48
N LYS A 116 17.73 21.00 -28.63
CA LYS A 116 16.53 20.15 -28.65
C LYS A 116 16.75 18.88 -27.82
N THR A 117 17.83 18.15 -28.11
CA THR A 117 18.20 16.93 -27.36
C THR A 117 18.41 17.22 -25.88
N ASP A 118 19.06 18.32 -25.52
CA ASP A 118 19.28 18.70 -24.13
C ASP A 118 17.96 19.01 -23.39
N ALA A 119 17.02 19.72 -24.03
CA ALA A 119 15.68 19.95 -23.48
C ALA A 119 14.92 18.62 -23.27
N ASN A 120 15.00 17.69 -24.24
CA ASN A 120 14.40 16.37 -24.13
C ASN A 120 15.02 15.56 -22.97
N ILE A 121 16.34 15.55 -22.84
CA ILE A 121 17.03 14.88 -21.72
C ILE A 121 16.62 15.47 -20.38
N ARG A 122 16.47 16.80 -20.26
CA ARG A 122 16.02 17.45 -19.02
C ARG A 122 14.55 17.10 -18.72
N MET A 123 13.70 17.07 -19.72
CA MET A 123 12.31 16.64 -19.59
C MET A 123 12.24 15.22 -19.01
N GLU A 124 12.95 14.27 -19.62
CA GLU A 124 12.97 12.88 -19.15
C GLU A 124 13.61 12.71 -17.75
N LYS A 125 14.58 13.55 -17.40
CA LYS A 125 15.12 13.59 -16.03
C LYS A 125 14.07 14.03 -15.02
N PHE A 126 13.24 15.02 -15.34
CA PHE A 126 12.16 15.46 -14.45
C PHE A 126 11.03 14.42 -14.38
N ASN A 127 10.71 13.74 -15.49
CA ASN A 127 9.77 12.60 -15.49
C ASN A 127 10.28 11.46 -14.60
N ARG A 128 11.60 11.19 -14.61
CA ARG A 128 12.19 10.21 -13.69
C ARG A 128 12.06 10.64 -12.23
N ILE A 129 12.28 11.91 -11.91
CA ILE A 129 12.12 12.45 -10.55
C ILE A 129 10.66 12.35 -10.10
N ALA A 130 9.70 12.62 -11.00
CA ALA A 130 8.28 12.42 -10.71
C ALA A 130 8.00 10.94 -10.37
N ALA A 131 8.49 10.01 -11.19
CA ALA A 131 8.32 8.57 -10.93
C ALA A 131 9.02 8.08 -9.63
N GLU A 132 10.10 8.74 -9.19
CA GLU A 132 10.72 8.48 -7.87
C GLU A 132 9.76 8.86 -6.73
N PHE A 133 9.11 10.02 -6.81
CA PHE A 133 8.14 10.45 -5.82
C PHE A 133 6.83 9.66 -5.87
N ASP A 134 6.36 9.26 -7.06
CA ASP A 134 5.20 8.35 -7.21
C ASP A 134 5.46 6.99 -6.54
N PHE A 135 6.70 6.51 -6.61
CA PHE A 135 7.11 5.31 -5.88
C PHE A 135 7.07 5.55 -4.37
N ASP A 136 7.58 6.68 -3.89
CA ASP A 136 7.56 7.05 -2.47
C ASP A 136 6.11 7.15 -1.95
N GLU A 137 5.17 7.76 -2.71
CA GLU A 137 3.74 7.81 -2.37
C GLU A 137 3.10 6.41 -2.29
N THR A 138 3.49 5.52 -3.21
CA THR A 138 3.00 4.14 -3.20
C THR A 138 3.42 3.39 -1.94
N ILE A 139 4.64 3.61 -1.46
CA ILE A 139 5.13 3.03 -0.20
C ILE A 139 4.31 3.57 0.98
N LEU A 140 4.11 4.88 1.09
CA LEU A 140 3.31 5.49 2.15
C LEU A 140 1.88 4.95 2.16
N THR A 141 1.25 4.85 1.00
CA THR A 141 -0.11 4.31 0.85
C THR A 141 -0.17 2.82 1.25
N THR A 142 0.85 2.02 0.89
CA THR A 142 0.93 0.61 1.28
C THR A 142 1.07 0.46 2.80
N ILE A 143 1.96 1.25 3.43
CA ILE A 143 2.14 1.28 4.89
C ILE A 143 0.83 1.66 5.59
N PHE A 144 0.17 2.72 5.11
CA PHE A 144 -1.11 3.18 5.65
C PHE A 144 -2.18 2.10 5.60
N ASN A 145 -2.36 1.44 4.46
CA ASN A 145 -3.33 0.37 4.30
C ASN A 145 -3.08 -0.80 5.27
N VAL A 146 -1.81 -1.18 5.48
CA VAL A 146 -1.45 -2.22 6.46
C VAL A 146 -1.78 -1.78 7.87
N LYS A 147 -1.50 -0.51 8.26
CA LYS A 147 -1.83 0.03 9.57
C LYS A 147 -3.32 -0.05 9.86
N LEU A 148 -4.18 0.41 8.93
CA LEU A 148 -5.63 0.36 9.07
C LEU A 148 -6.12 -1.08 9.29
N GLN A 149 -5.64 -2.03 8.47
CA GLN A 149 -6.06 -3.42 8.62
C GLN A 149 -5.51 -4.05 9.91
N TYR A 150 -4.31 -3.69 10.34
CA TYR A 150 -3.73 -4.15 11.60
C TYR A 150 -4.55 -3.67 12.80
N TYR A 151 -4.88 -2.38 12.88
CA TYR A 151 -5.75 -1.84 13.93
C TYR A 151 -7.16 -2.42 13.83
N GLY A 152 -7.69 -2.65 12.65
CA GLY A 152 -8.96 -3.33 12.42
C GLY A 152 -9.00 -4.75 13.01
N VAL A 153 -7.90 -5.51 12.89
CA VAL A 153 -7.80 -6.84 13.54
C VAL A 153 -7.75 -6.72 15.06
N LEU A 154 -7.00 -5.76 15.60
CA LEU A 154 -6.95 -5.54 17.06
C LEU A 154 -8.31 -5.11 17.61
N ALA A 155 -9.03 -4.22 16.90
CA ALA A 155 -10.40 -3.82 17.24
C ALA A 155 -11.35 -5.02 17.28
N ALA A 156 -11.38 -5.81 16.19
CA ALA A 156 -12.25 -6.97 16.09
C ALA A 156 -11.93 -8.03 17.15
N ARG A 157 -10.65 -8.24 17.47
CA ARG A 157 -10.22 -9.13 18.57
C ARG A 157 -10.71 -8.64 19.91
N SER A 158 -10.57 -7.33 20.20
CA SER A 158 -11.00 -6.75 21.47
C SER A 158 -12.53 -6.81 21.62
N LEU A 159 -13.27 -6.53 20.55
CA LEU A 159 -14.75 -6.66 20.54
C LEU A 159 -15.19 -8.12 20.71
N MET A 160 -14.52 -9.07 20.06
CA MET A 160 -14.78 -10.51 20.25
C MET A 160 -14.57 -10.91 21.72
N GLU A 161 -13.53 -10.37 22.37
CA GLU A 161 -13.26 -10.63 23.78
C GLU A 161 -14.36 -10.04 24.69
N VAL A 162 -14.88 -8.83 24.41
CA VAL A 162 -16.04 -8.25 25.09
C VAL A 162 -17.25 -9.19 25.00
N GLU A 163 -17.56 -9.70 23.80
CA GLU A 163 -18.69 -10.62 23.62
C GLU A 163 -18.45 -11.99 24.27
N ARG A 164 -17.20 -12.47 24.28
CA ARG A 164 -16.84 -13.69 25.02
C ARG A 164 -17.12 -13.56 26.50
N LEU A 165 -16.74 -12.43 27.08
CA LEU A 165 -17.03 -12.12 28.50
C LEU A 165 -18.53 -11.98 28.75
N ASN A 166 -19.26 -11.36 27.83
CA ASN A 166 -20.72 -11.24 27.87
C ASN A 166 -21.41 -12.63 27.93
N VAL A 167 -20.95 -13.60 27.11
CA VAL A 167 -21.43 -14.99 27.16
C VAL A 167 -21.17 -15.59 28.54
N GLN A 168 -19.97 -15.42 29.12
CA GLN A 168 -19.65 -15.97 30.45
C GLN A 168 -20.53 -15.37 31.53
N ILE A 169 -20.82 -14.06 31.49
CA ILE A 169 -21.71 -13.39 32.42
C ILE A 169 -23.13 -13.96 32.31
N ASN A 170 -23.66 -14.11 31.11
CA ASN A 170 -25.00 -14.64 30.87
C ASN A 170 -25.11 -16.12 31.25
N GLU A 171 -24.07 -16.93 31.00
CA GLU A 171 -24.01 -18.33 31.46
C GLU A 171 -24.12 -18.43 32.98
N ARG A 172 -23.30 -17.67 33.71
CA ARG A 172 -23.35 -17.66 35.19
C ARG A 172 -24.70 -17.18 35.69
N ASN A 173 -25.31 -16.20 35.03
CA ASN A 173 -26.64 -15.72 35.40
C ASN A 173 -27.72 -16.77 35.15
N TYR A 174 -27.67 -17.47 34.02
CA TYR A 174 -28.57 -18.57 33.74
C TYR A 174 -28.48 -19.65 34.82
N GLN A 175 -27.26 -20.08 35.14
CA GLN A 175 -27.05 -21.09 36.21
C GLN A 175 -27.58 -20.63 37.57
N ARG A 176 -27.37 -19.36 37.92
CA ARG A 176 -27.90 -18.78 39.17
C ARG A 176 -29.43 -18.72 39.14
N THR A 177 -30.05 -18.31 38.05
CA THR A 177 -31.50 -18.22 37.92
C THR A 177 -32.14 -19.60 37.93
N LEU A 178 -31.50 -20.60 37.32
CA LEU A 178 -31.93 -22.00 37.39
C LEU A 178 -31.95 -22.52 38.82
N ALA A 179 -30.88 -22.32 39.59
CA ALA A 179 -30.82 -22.72 40.99
C ALA A 179 -31.90 -22.02 41.85
N TYR A 180 -32.18 -20.73 41.57
CA TYR A 180 -33.28 -20.03 42.26
C TYR A 180 -34.66 -20.54 41.86
N PHE A 181 -34.86 -20.97 40.63
CA PHE A 181 -36.10 -21.58 40.16
C PHE A 181 -36.32 -22.94 40.84
N ASP A 182 -35.29 -23.77 40.90
CA ASP A 182 -35.36 -25.09 41.53
C ASP A 182 -35.69 -24.99 43.05
N GLU A 183 -35.23 -23.92 43.71
CA GLU A 183 -35.58 -23.62 45.11
C GLU A 183 -36.94 -22.90 45.26
N GLY A 184 -37.67 -22.63 44.18
CA GLY A 184 -38.96 -21.94 44.19
C GLY A 184 -38.88 -20.44 44.50
N ILE A 185 -37.68 -19.82 44.43
CA ILE A 185 -37.46 -18.40 44.73
C ILE A 185 -37.79 -17.51 43.53
N LYS A 186 -37.58 -18.00 42.30
CA LYS A 186 -37.82 -17.24 41.07
C LYS A 186 -38.84 -17.94 40.17
N SER A 187 -39.46 -17.16 39.30
CA SER A 187 -40.49 -17.63 38.39
C SER A 187 -39.89 -18.34 37.14
N LYS A 188 -40.70 -19.16 36.48
CA LYS A 188 -40.31 -19.80 35.18
C LYS A 188 -40.02 -18.75 34.10
N ILE A 189 -40.64 -17.56 34.14
CA ILE A 189 -40.43 -16.48 33.18
C ILE A 189 -39.02 -15.91 33.33
N ASP A 190 -38.49 -15.80 34.56
CA ASP A 190 -37.13 -15.33 34.78
C ASP A 190 -36.10 -16.32 34.25
N LEU A 191 -36.36 -17.64 34.37
CA LEU A 191 -35.50 -18.68 33.81
C LEU A 191 -35.48 -18.65 32.29
N VAL A 192 -36.66 -18.57 31.65
CA VAL A 192 -36.78 -18.50 30.20
C VAL A 192 -36.11 -17.23 29.66
N ASN A 193 -36.26 -16.09 30.32
CA ASN A 193 -35.59 -14.85 29.95
C ASN A 193 -34.05 -14.97 30.06
N ALA A 194 -33.55 -15.65 31.11
CA ALA A 194 -32.11 -15.90 31.25
C ALA A 194 -31.57 -16.82 30.13
N GLU A 195 -32.35 -17.83 29.72
CA GLU A 195 -32.01 -18.73 28.61
C GLU A 195 -31.97 -18.00 27.26
N VAL A 196 -32.95 -17.12 26.99
CA VAL A 196 -32.98 -16.28 25.80
C VAL A 196 -31.74 -15.37 25.74
N ASN A 197 -31.43 -14.66 26.84
CA ASN A 197 -30.28 -13.76 26.88
C ASN A 197 -28.94 -14.50 26.72
N LEU A 198 -28.82 -15.72 27.25
CA LEU A 198 -27.65 -16.55 27.00
C LEU A 198 -27.53 -16.94 25.52
N SER A 199 -28.65 -17.30 24.89
CA SER A 199 -28.68 -17.64 23.48
C SER A 199 -28.30 -16.45 22.60
N ASP A 200 -28.83 -15.27 22.90
CA ASP A 200 -28.51 -14.02 22.16
C ASP A 200 -27.04 -13.63 22.33
N SER A 201 -26.47 -13.78 23.53
CA SER A 201 -25.05 -13.53 23.75
C SER A 201 -24.15 -14.50 22.98
N LYS A 202 -24.52 -15.78 22.87
CA LYS A 202 -23.81 -16.77 22.06
C LYS A 202 -23.88 -16.41 20.55
N VAL A 203 -25.02 -15.95 20.06
CA VAL A 203 -25.16 -15.45 18.67
C VAL A 203 -24.26 -14.24 18.43
N SER A 204 -24.24 -13.29 19.38
CA SER A 204 -23.39 -12.09 19.29
C SER A 204 -21.89 -12.46 19.27
N PHE A 205 -21.47 -13.39 20.10
CA PHE A 205 -20.11 -13.90 20.10
C PHE A 205 -19.72 -14.56 18.78
N VAL A 206 -20.57 -15.41 18.19
CA VAL A 206 -20.31 -16.02 16.88
C VAL A 206 -20.17 -14.97 15.78
N LYS A 207 -21.00 -13.90 15.83
CA LYS A 207 -20.85 -12.76 14.89
C LYS A 207 -19.52 -12.05 15.07
N ALA A 208 -19.12 -11.76 16.31
CA ALA A 208 -17.85 -11.11 16.63
C ALA A 208 -16.64 -11.97 16.21
N GLU A 209 -16.71 -13.31 16.43
CA GLU A 209 -15.69 -14.26 15.97
C GLU A 209 -15.54 -14.24 14.45
N ASN A 210 -16.65 -14.19 13.72
CA ASN A 210 -16.63 -14.09 12.26
C ASN A 210 -16.04 -12.74 11.79
N THR A 211 -16.37 -11.65 12.49
CA THR A 211 -15.79 -10.32 12.21
C THR A 211 -14.28 -10.33 12.40
N TYR A 212 -13.78 -10.95 13.47
CA TYR A 212 -12.35 -11.11 13.70
C TYR A 212 -11.67 -11.94 12.60
N LYS A 213 -12.28 -13.07 12.19
CA LYS A 213 -11.75 -13.88 11.06
C LYS A 213 -11.69 -13.09 9.77
N ASN A 214 -12.73 -12.30 9.47
CA ASN A 214 -12.75 -11.44 8.29
C ASN A 214 -11.70 -10.32 8.36
N ALA A 215 -11.45 -9.75 9.54
CA ALA A 215 -10.39 -8.77 9.73
C ALA A 215 -8.99 -9.37 9.44
N ILE A 216 -8.73 -10.61 9.88
CA ILE A 216 -7.51 -11.35 9.51
C ILE A 216 -7.39 -11.53 8.00
N VAL A 217 -8.48 -11.88 7.30
CA VAL A 217 -8.48 -11.99 5.83
C VAL A 217 -8.16 -10.64 5.18
N SER A 218 -8.71 -9.55 5.70
CA SER A 218 -8.42 -8.19 5.22
C SER A 218 -6.95 -7.81 5.41
N LEU A 219 -6.36 -8.15 6.56
CA LEU A 219 -4.93 -7.94 6.81
C LEU A 219 -4.06 -8.79 5.88
N ASN A 220 -4.41 -10.07 5.66
CA ASN A 220 -3.71 -10.93 4.71
C ASN A 220 -3.73 -10.34 3.29
N ASN A 221 -4.86 -9.77 2.89
CA ASN A 221 -4.99 -9.07 1.61
C ASN A 221 -4.09 -7.82 1.55
N ALA A 222 -4.03 -7.04 2.61
CA ALA A 222 -3.16 -5.86 2.69
C ALA A 222 -1.67 -6.23 2.69
N MET A 223 -1.31 -7.40 3.24
CA MET A 223 0.04 -7.96 3.19
C MET A 223 0.35 -8.71 1.89
N TYR A 224 -0.65 -8.88 1.00
CA TYR A 224 -0.53 -9.67 -0.22
C TYR A 224 -0.11 -11.13 0.02
N VAL A 225 -0.64 -11.76 1.07
CA VAL A 225 -0.39 -13.16 1.41
C VAL A 225 -1.65 -13.97 1.17
N ALA A 226 -1.69 -14.75 0.07
CA ALA A 226 -2.87 -15.54 -0.31
C ALA A 226 -3.11 -16.77 0.58
N TYR A 227 -2.04 -17.38 1.08
CA TYR A 227 -2.07 -18.61 1.89
C TYR A 227 -1.25 -18.38 3.18
N ALA A 228 -1.84 -17.63 4.11
CA ALA A 228 -1.22 -17.42 5.41
C ALA A 228 -1.48 -18.64 6.32
N PRO A 229 -0.45 -19.19 7.00
CA PRO A 229 -0.66 -20.12 8.10
C PRO A 229 -1.36 -19.42 9.28
N GLU A 230 -1.73 -20.17 10.29
CA GLU A 230 -2.19 -19.57 11.54
C GLU A 230 -1.06 -18.76 12.19
N TYR A 231 -1.34 -17.51 12.51
CA TYR A 231 -0.45 -16.58 13.19
C TYR A 231 -1.23 -15.75 14.22
N SER A 232 -0.53 -15.15 15.15
CA SER A 232 -1.11 -14.19 16.12
C SER A 232 -0.58 -12.79 15.86
N ILE A 233 -1.35 -11.79 16.25
CA ILE A 233 -0.93 -10.38 16.18
C ILE A 233 -0.57 -9.93 17.60
N GLN A 234 0.64 -9.35 17.74
CA GLN A 234 1.02 -8.74 19.00
C GLN A 234 0.20 -7.47 19.21
N ASN A 235 -0.36 -7.35 20.40
CA ASN A 235 -0.98 -6.12 20.82
C ASN A 235 0.15 -5.18 21.32
N THR A 236 0.44 -4.13 20.60
CA THR A 236 1.38 -3.09 21.02
C THR A 236 0.75 -2.16 22.07
N GLU A 237 -0.56 -2.16 22.15
CA GLU A 237 -1.35 -1.38 23.08
C GLU A 237 -2.04 -2.36 24.03
N THR A 238 -1.66 -2.36 25.29
CA THR A 238 -2.23 -3.26 26.31
C THR A 238 -3.64 -2.82 26.69
N PHE A 239 -4.61 -3.25 25.89
CA PHE A 239 -6.02 -3.21 26.26
C PHE A 239 -6.28 -4.38 27.19
N ASN A 240 -6.22 -4.16 28.48
CA ASN A 240 -6.40 -5.24 29.47
C ASN A 240 -7.86 -5.31 29.90
N LEU A 241 -8.67 -6.15 29.24
CA LEU A 241 -9.99 -6.56 29.72
C LEU A 241 -9.88 -7.64 30.84
N SER A 242 -8.78 -7.66 31.56
CA SER A 242 -8.39 -8.78 32.44
C SER A 242 -9.21 -8.94 33.69
N ASN A 243 -10.18 -8.08 33.97
CA ASN A 243 -11.05 -8.24 35.12
C ASN A 243 -12.53 -8.15 34.72
N PRO A 244 -13.09 -9.25 34.13
CA PRO A 244 -14.50 -9.28 33.80
C PRO A 244 -15.31 -9.18 35.09
N TYR A 245 -16.41 -8.43 35.06
CA TYR A 245 -17.41 -8.48 36.12
C TYR A 245 -17.78 -9.94 36.42
N VAL A 246 -17.65 -10.34 37.69
CA VAL A 246 -18.02 -11.67 38.14
C VAL A 246 -19.33 -11.54 38.93
N PRO A 247 -20.45 -12.09 38.41
CA PRO A 247 -21.70 -12.09 39.14
C PRO A 247 -21.52 -12.73 40.52
N MET A 248 -22.21 -12.20 41.52
CA MET A 248 -22.16 -12.70 42.89
C MET A 248 -22.55 -14.19 42.95
N SER A 249 -21.73 -15.04 43.55
CA SER A 249 -22.00 -16.46 43.65
C SER A 249 -23.04 -16.75 44.74
N LEU A 250 -23.81 -17.85 44.58
CA LEU A 250 -24.80 -18.32 45.60
C LEU A 250 -24.20 -18.46 46.99
N THR A 251 -22.94 -18.88 47.09
CA THR A 251 -22.22 -19.00 48.38
C THR A 251 -22.06 -17.64 49.08
N ASN A 252 -21.75 -16.60 48.30
CA ASN A 252 -21.63 -15.25 48.83
C ASN A 252 -22.99 -14.68 49.26
N ILE A 253 -24.05 -14.95 48.49
CA ILE A 253 -25.42 -14.53 48.81
C ILE A 253 -25.90 -15.13 50.11
N ASN A 254 -25.66 -16.42 50.38
CA ASN A 254 -26.04 -17.06 51.64
C ASN A 254 -25.28 -16.50 52.85
N ASN A 255 -24.03 -16.12 52.68
CA ASN A 255 -23.25 -15.41 53.67
C ASN A 255 -23.79 -14.00 53.93
N TYR A 256 -24.26 -13.30 52.90
CA TYR A 256 -24.89 -11.98 52.99
C TYR A 256 -26.26 -12.04 53.68
N LYS A 257 -27.12 -13.01 53.35
CA LYS A 257 -28.41 -13.21 54.04
C LYS A 257 -28.25 -13.47 55.53
N LYS A 258 -27.12 -14.03 55.98
CA LYS A 258 -26.80 -14.21 57.42
C LYS A 258 -26.30 -12.93 58.08
N LEU A 259 -25.73 -11.99 57.35
CA LEU A 259 -25.21 -10.70 57.81
C LEU A 259 -26.30 -9.62 57.89
N LEU A 260 -27.34 -9.70 57.08
CA LEU A 260 -28.40 -8.69 56.95
C LEU A 260 -29.51 -8.97 57.92
N ALA A 261 -29.33 -8.55 59.18
CA ALA A 261 -30.36 -8.65 60.19
C ALA A 261 -31.36 -7.47 60.18
N THR A 262 -31.04 -6.33 59.53
CA THR A 262 -31.89 -5.12 59.49
C THR A 262 -31.82 -4.45 58.07
N PRO A 263 -32.86 -3.65 57.67
CA PRO A 263 -32.87 -2.94 56.38
C PRO A 263 -31.80 -1.88 56.26
N GLU A 264 -31.25 -1.32 57.31
CA GLU A 264 -30.17 -0.33 57.32
C GLU A 264 -28.82 -0.96 56.91
N ASP A 265 -28.60 -2.24 57.22
CA ASP A 265 -27.39 -2.97 56.89
C ASP A 265 -27.27 -3.29 55.36
N ILE A 266 -28.38 -3.18 54.62
CA ILE A 266 -28.43 -3.50 53.17
C ILE A 266 -27.65 -2.48 52.38
N SER A 267 -27.73 -1.20 52.72
CA SER A 267 -27.03 -0.12 52.01
C SER A 267 -25.51 -0.26 52.18
N ASP A 268 -25.06 -0.52 53.38
CA ASP A 268 -23.62 -0.65 53.70
C ASP A 268 -23.03 -1.98 53.21
N ALA A 269 -23.83 -3.05 53.17
CA ALA A 269 -23.40 -4.34 52.64
C ALA A 269 -23.27 -4.33 51.11
N VAL A 270 -24.14 -3.60 50.40
CA VAL A 270 -24.00 -3.38 48.96
C VAL A 270 -22.75 -2.55 48.64
N TYR A 271 -22.39 -1.60 49.52
CA TYR A 271 -21.14 -0.83 49.38
C TYR A 271 -19.89 -1.62 49.84
N ALA A 272 -20.01 -2.57 50.76
CA ALA A 272 -18.89 -3.39 51.24
C ALA A 272 -18.47 -4.49 50.23
N VAL A 273 -19.35 -4.90 49.33
CA VAL A 273 -19.01 -5.70 48.14
C VAL A 273 -18.44 -4.81 47.05
N LYS A 274 -17.64 -3.83 47.40
CA LYS A 274 -16.71 -3.29 46.41
C LYS A 274 -15.75 -4.42 46.07
N ALA A 275 -16.15 -5.19 45.04
CA ALA A 275 -15.18 -5.93 44.25
C ALA A 275 -13.97 -5.02 44.06
N GLU A 276 -12.77 -5.51 44.33
CA GLU A 276 -11.54 -4.78 43.99
C GLU A 276 -11.78 -4.12 42.66
N LYS A 277 -11.78 -2.77 42.63
CA LYS A 277 -12.12 -1.99 41.44
C LYS A 277 -11.35 -2.59 40.30
N SER A 278 -12.05 -3.25 39.38
CA SER A 278 -11.43 -3.82 38.23
C SER A 278 -10.89 -2.67 37.42
N ASP A 279 -9.60 -2.50 37.43
CA ASP A 279 -8.89 -1.52 36.61
C ASP A 279 -8.93 -1.91 35.13
N VAL A 280 -10.13 -2.15 34.58
CA VAL A 280 -10.36 -2.41 33.16
C VAL A 280 -9.76 -1.30 32.30
N LEU A 281 -9.49 -0.15 32.88
CA LEU A 281 -9.09 1.07 32.21
C LEU A 281 -7.66 1.54 32.54
N LYS A 282 -6.92 0.86 33.42
CA LYS A 282 -5.61 1.33 33.93
C LYS A 282 -4.46 1.28 32.90
N ASN A 283 -4.59 0.54 31.82
CA ASN A 283 -3.45 0.24 30.92
C ASN A 283 -3.55 0.86 29.54
N TYR A 284 -4.51 1.74 29.29
CA TYR A 284 -4.55 2.48 28.04
C TYR A 284 -3.96 3.87 28.24
N SER A 285 -2.70 4.06 27.82
CA SER A 285 -2.08 5.38 27.71
C SER A 285 -2.46 5.99 26.37
N PHE A 286 -3.44 6.85 26.39
CA PHE A 286 -3.83 7.66 25.26
C PHE A 286 -2.81 8.78 25.05
N GLU A 287 -2.04 8.72 23.97
CA GLU A 287 -1.06 9.74 23.62
C GLU A 287 -1.69 10.75 22.67
N LYS A 288 -1.77 12.00 23.12
CA LYS A 288 -2.30 13.10 22.32
C LYS A 288 -1.40 13.41 21.13
N TYR A 289 -2.04 13.79 20.03
CA TYR A 289 -1.32 14.23 18.85
C TYR A 289 -0.53 15.53 19.12
N PRO A 290 0.78 15.59 18.79
CA PRO A 290 1.65 16.67 19.28
C PRO A 290 1.59 17.97 18.46
N TYR A 291 1.03 17.97 17.23
CA TYR A 291 1.07 19.10 16.32
C TYR A 291 -0.26 19.84 16.22
N THR A 292 -0.20 21.17 15.99
CA THR A 292 -1.39 21.96 15.64
C THR A 292 -1.76 21.75 14.18
N PHE A 293 -2.99 22.17 13.81
CA PHE A 293 -3.47 22.07 12.43
C PHE A 293 -2.54 22.80 11.46
N GLU A 294 -2.14 24.05 11.78
CA GLU A 294 -1.27 24.88 10.94
C GLU A 294 0.10 24.20 10.71
N LYS A 295 0.66 23.61 11.78
CA LYS A 295 1.93 22.89 11.67
C LYS A 295 1.79 21.62 10.85
N SER A 296 0.68 20.92 10.95
CA SER A 296 0.37 19.75 10.12
C SER A 296 0.30 20.09 8.64
N VAL A 297 -0.34 21.21 8.28
CA VAL A 297 -0.39 21.70 6.88
C VAL A 297 1.00 22.09 6.37
N GLU A 298 1.85 22.72 7.20
CA GLU A 298 3.23 23.07 6.84
C GLU A 298 4.05 21.80 6.54
N ILE A 299 4.03 20.82 7.45
CA ILE A 299 4.72 19.53 7.30
C ILE A 299 4.29 18.83 6.01
N ALA A 300 2.98 18.80 5.72
CA ALA A 300 2.45 18.17 4.52
C ALA A 300 3.00 18.82 3.24
N LYS A 301 3.01 20.15 3.15
CA LYS A 301 3.54 20.88 1.98
C LYS A 301 5.02 20.59 1.72
N GLU A 302 5.79 20.31 2.76
CA GLU A 302 7.21 20.02 2.64
C GLU A 302 7.48 18.53 2.31
N ASN A 303 6.67 17.62 2.85
CA ASN A 303 7.00 16.20 2.83
C ASN A 303 6.23 15.40 1.77
N ARG A 304 5.01 15.78 1.41
CA ARG A 304 4.15 14.98 0.52
C ARG A 304 4.79 14.63 -0.82
N PRO A 305 4.93 13.33 -1.12
CA PRO A 305 5.59 12.89 -2.35
C PRO A 305 4.76 13.20 -3.60
N ASP A 306 3.42 13.10 -3.55
CA ASP A 306 2.53 13.42 -4.67
C ASP A 306 2.66 14.88 -5.11
N LEU A 307 2.76 15.82 -4.16
CA LEU A 307 3.01 17.23 -4.45
C LEU A 307 4.39 17.44 -5.10
N LYS A 308 5.40 16.72 -4.62
CA LYS A 308 6.75 16.75 -5.21
C LYS A 308 6.76 16.16 -6.62
N ALA A 309 6.01 15.07 -6.87
CA ALA A 309 5.86 14.45 -8.18
C ALA A 309 5.22 15.41 -9.19
N LEU A 310 4.10 16.04 -8.83
CA LEU A 310 3.44 17.04 -9.68
C LEU A 310 4.33 18.25 -9.97
N ASN A 311 5.06 18.75 -8.97
CA ASN A 311 6.02 19.83 -9.18
C ASN A 311 7.16 19.43 -10.13
N ALA A 312 7.62 18.18 -10.08
CA ALA A 312 8.59 17.64 -11.05
C ALA A 312 7.97 17.56 -12.46
N SER A 313 6.71 17.13 -12.57
CA SER A 313 5.96 17.10 -13.83
C SER A 313 5.80 18.51 -14.45
N VAL A 314 5.51 19.54 -13.65
CA VAL A 314 5.51 20.93 -14.12
C VAL A 314 6.88 21.35 -14.69
N LYS A 315 7.97 20.93 -14.03
CA LYS A 315 9.33 21.19 -14.55
C LYS A 315 9.58 20.44 -15.87
N ALA A 316 9.07 19.21 -16.02
CA ALA A 316 9.13 18.45 -17.27
C ALA A 316 8.37 19.16 -18.38
N MET A 317 7.14 19.63 -18.12
CA MET A 317 6.33 20.37 -19.10
C MET A 317 6.98 21.69 -19.52
N LYS A 318 7.69 22.39 -18.62
CA LYS A 318 8.50 23.57 -19.00
C LYS A 318 9.60 23.21 -20.03
N GLN A 319 10.24 22.04 -19.89
CA GLN A 319 11.23 21.57 -20.86
C GLN A 319 10.58 21.14 -22.17
N TYR A 320 9.38 20.56 -22.10
CA TYR A 320 8.59 20.20 -23.28
C TYR A 320 8.20 21.44 -24.11
N VAL A 321 7.73 22.51 -23.48
CA VAL A 321 7.49 23.80 -24.17
C VAL A 321 8.76 24.32 -24.84
N LEU A 322 9.92 24.22 -24.16
CA LEU A 322 11.20 24.65 -24.73
C LEU A 322 11.61 23.77 -25.92
N LEU A 323 11.43 22.46 -25.83
CA LEU A 323 11.67 21.50 -26.91
C LEU A 323 10.82 21.83 -28.14
N THR A 324 9.51 22.03 -27.94
CA THR A 324 8.55 22.34 -29.01
C THR A 324 8.88 23.69 -29.67
N LYS A 325 9.21 24.72 -28.88
CA LYS A 325 9.68 26.00 -29.43
C LYS A 325 10.93 25.92 -30.28
N ARG A 326 11.76 24.90 -30.09
CA ARG A 326 13.02 24.70 -30.84
C ARG A 326 12.87 23.82 -32.08
N GLN A 327 11.67 23.30 -32.36
CA GLN A 327 11.47 22.37 -33.49
C GLN A 327 11.78 22.99 -34.84
N TYR A 328 11.62 24.31 -35.04
CA TYR A 328 11.96 25.00 -36.28
C TYR A 328 13.47 25.18 -36.49
N LEU A 329 14.30 24.98 -35.47
CA LEU A 329 15.74 25.08 -35.59
C LEU A 329 16.31 23.87 -36.34
N PRO A 330 17.36 24.02 -37.14
CA PRO A 330 17.92 22.91 -37.92
C PRO A 330 18.65 21.87 -37.08
N ASP A 331 18.80 20.67 -37.61
CA ASP A 331 19.67 19.62 -37.09
C ASP A 331 20.92 19.51 -37.97
N LEU A 332 22.08 19.57 -37.34
CA LEU A 332 23.37 19.30 -37.99
C LEU A 332 23.77 17.85 -37.71
N LYS A 333 23.84 17.06 -38.78
CA LYS A 333 24.22 15.64 -38.72
C LYS A 333 25.42 15.37 -39.63
N GLY A 334 26.39 14.60 -39.11
CA GLY A 334 27.48 14.01 -39.89
C GLY A 334 27.18 12.56 -40.18
N GLY A 335 27.59 12.07 -41.31
CA GLY A 335 27.39 10.68 -41.68
C GLY A 335 28.49 10.12 -42.58
N VAL A 336 28.68 8.81 -42.46
CA VAL A 336 29.53 8.00 -43.35
C VAL A 336 28.66 6.86 -43.86
N GLY A 337 28.61 6.68 -45.17
CA GLY A 337 27.84 5.63 -45.82
C GLY A 337 28.68 4.80 -46.78
N TYR A 338 28.35 3.54 -46.89
CA TYR A 338 28.83 2.65 -47.96
C TYR A 338 27.62 2.10 -48.67
N SER A 339 27.60 2.23 -50.00
CA SER A 339 26.57 1.68 -50.86
C SER A 339 27.19 0.72 -51.89
N TYR A 340 26.52 -0.38 -52.12
CA TYR A 340 26.82 -1.34 -53.15
C TYR A 340 25.57 -1.63 -53.98
N ALA A 341 25.66 -1.42 -55.26
CA ALA A 341 24.60 -1.78 -56.20
C ALA A 341 25.20 -2.65 -57.34
N ASN A 342 24.66 -3.83 -57.54
CA ASN A 342 25.10 -4.71 -58.61
C ASN A 342 24.26 -4.46 -59.86
N ASN A 343 24.90 -3.91 -60.86
CA ASN A 343 24.33 -3.77 -62.18
C ASN A 343 24.94 -4.84 -63.10
N ARG A 344 24.18 -5.31 -64.07
CA ARG A 344 24.57 -6.41 -64.98
C ARG A 344 25.89 -6.17 -65.70
N TYR A 345 26.35 -4.93 -65.85
CA TYR A 345 27.59 -4.57 -66.58
C TYR A 345 28.74 -4.16 -65.64
N TYR A 346 28.46 -3.69 -64.42
CA TYR A 346 29.48 -3.31 -63.46
C TYR A 346 28.83 -3.26 -62.07
N ALA A 347 29.61 -3.62 -61.10
CA ALA A 347 29.24 -3.38 -59.69
C ALA A 347 29.66 -1.94 -59.36
N ASP A 348 28.70 -1.15 -58.89
CA ASP A 348 28.97 0.18 -58.39
C ASP A 348 29.04 0.12 -56.88
N SER A 349 30.17 0.50 -56.30
CA SER A 349 30.37 0.59 -54.87
C SER A 349 31.02 1.92 -54.53
N GLY A 350 30.45 2.58 -53.55
CA GLY A 350 30.93 3.90 -53.15
C GLY A 350 30.88 4.11 -51.64
N MET A 351 31.86 4.87 -51.17
CA MET A 351 31.84 5.42 -49.82
C MET A 351 31.54 6.92 -49.91
N ASN A 352 30.59 7.37 -49.08
CA ASN A 352 30.26 8.78 -49.00
C ASN A 352 30.42 9.30 -47.56
N VAL A 353 30.93 10.51 -47.40
CA VAL A 353 30.95 11.26 -46.18
C VAL A 353 30.05 12.47 -46.37
N SER A 354 29.16 12.72 -45.41
CA SER A 354 28.17 13.78 -45.51
C SER A 354 28.12 14.64 -44.23
N LEU A 355 27.90 15.93 -44.42
CA LEU A 355 27.54 16.86 -43.38
C LEU A 355 26.25 17.55 -43.80
N ASN A 356 25.17 17.30 -43.08
CA ASN A 356 23.83 17.73 -43.47
C ASN A 356 23.28 18.68 -42.42
N LEU A 357 22.89 19.89 -42.82
CA LEU A 357 22.11 20.82 -42.00
C LEU A 357 20.68 20.81 -42.55
N THR A 358 19.76 20.25 -41.79
CA THR A 358 18.37 20.08 -42.25
C THR A 358 17.40 20.74 -41.28
N SER A 359 16.47 21.50 -41.81
CA SER A 359 15.32 22.04 -41.06
C SER A 359 14.08 21.81 -41.91
N THR A 360 13.13 21.07 -41.37
CA THR A 360 11.84 20.82 -42.01
C THR A 360 10.76 21.18 -41.00
N PHE A 361 10.01 22.25 -41.26
CA PHE A 361 8.93 22.68 -40.36
C PHE A 361 7.81 23.35 -41.16
N ASN A 362 6.58 23.23 -40.60
CA ASN A 362 5.43 24.01 -41.00
C ASN A 362 5.18 25.06 -39.92
N ILE A 363 5.20 26.34 -40.26
CA ILE A 363 5.09 27.46 -39.31
C ILE A 363 3.79 27.38 -38.53
N MET A 364 2.67 27.07 -39.19
CA MET A 364 1.35 26.98 -38.52
C MET A 364 1.29 25.76 -37.59
N GLN A 365 1.87 24.64 -38.00
CA GLN A 365 1.97 23.44 -37.15
C GLN A 365 2.78 23.72 -35.89
N VAL A 366 3.99 24.27 -36.02
CA VAL A 366 4.86 24.57 -34.85
C VAL A 366 4.18 25.58 -33.92
N LYS A 367 3.48 26.59 -34.46
CA LYS A 367 2.70 27.53 -33.64
C LYS A 367 1.65 26.81 -32.79
N ASN A 368 0.83 25.97 -33.43
CA ASN A 368 -0.23 25.24 -32.76
C ASN A 368 0.33 24.23 -31.74
N GLU A 369 1.44 23.56 -32.04
CA GLU A 369 2.13 22.66 -31.10
C GLU A 369 2.67 23.41 -29.88
N VAL A 370 3.18 24.63 -30.05
CA VAL A 370 3.61 25.51 -28.94
C VAL A 370 2.41 25.92 -28.09
N ASP A 371 1.27 26.25 -28.70
CA ASP A 371 0.04 26.62 -28.00
C ASP A 371 -0.50 25.42 -27.19
N ILE A 372 -0.48 24.22 -27.76
CA ILE A 372 -0.80 22.96 -27.05
C ILE A 372 0.15 22.76 -25.86
N ALA A 373 1.46 22.85 -26.07
CA ALA A 373 2.45 22.65 -25.03
C ALA A 373 2.30 23.68 -23.87
N ASN A 374 1.99 24.94 -24.18
CA ASN A 374 1.71 25.96 -23.18
C ASN A 374 0.42 25.64 -22.39
N SER A 375 -0.62 25.16 -23.07
CA SER A 375 -1.87 24.75 -22.42
C SER A 375 -1.68 23.57 -21.50
N GLN A 376 -0.87 22.56 -21.90
CA GLN A 376 -0.48 21.43 -21.06
C GLN A 376 0.34 21.86 -19.85
N LEU A 377 1.25 22.84 -20.01
CA LEU A 377 1.98 23.41 -18.87
C LEU A 377 1.03 24.11 -17.89
N ASN A 378 0.05 24.86 -18.38
CA ASN A 378 -0.92 25.53 -17.53
C ASN A 378 -1.83 24.51 -16.84
N LEU A 379 -2.26 23.45 -17.55
CA LEU A 379 -3.00 22.35 -16.95
C LEU A 379 -2.22 21.73 -15.77
N ALA A 380 -0.95 21.38 -15.98
CA ALA A 380 -0.11 20.81 -14.91
C ALA A 380 0.06 21.76 -13.72
N LYS A 381 0.11 23.08 -13.92
CA LYS A 381 0.12 24.06 -12.82
C LYS A 381 -1.20 24.10 -12.06
N THR A 382 -2.32 24.07 -12.78
CA THR A 382 -3.66 24.05 -12.16
C THR A 382 -3.88 22.77 -11.36
N GLU A 383 -3.32 21.62 -11.81
CA GLU A 383 -3.32 20.37 -11.03
C GLU A 383 -2.57 20.51 -9.71
N VAL A 384 -1.42 21.22 -9.68
CA VAL A 384 -0.71 21.53 -8.43
C VAL A 384 -1.54 22.43 -7.50
N GLU A 385 -2.23 23.43 -8.05
CA GLU A 385 -3.11 24.32 -7.27
C GLU A 385 -4.29 23.53 -6.68
N LEU A 386 -4.92 22.67 -7.49
CA LEU A 386 -6.01 21.80 -7.06
C LEU A 386 -5.57 20.84 -5.95
N LEU A 387 -4.40 20.19 -6.13
CA LEU A 387 -3.87 19.30 -5.10
C LEU A 387 -3.57 20.06 -3.79
N ASN A 388 -2.99 21.26 -3.85
CA ASN A 388 -2.75 22.07 -2.65
C ASN A 388 -4.05 22.44 -1.93
N GLN A 389 -5.13 22.71 -2.67
CA GLN A 389 -6.44 23.01 -2.10
C GLN A 389 -7.06 21.76 -1.45
N ASN A 390 -7.05 20.62 -2.15
CA ASN A 390 -7.55 19.34 -1.62
C ASN A 390 -6.80 18.95 -0.36
N LEU A 391 -5.45 19.02 -0.39
CA LEU A 391 -4.59 18.74 0.74
C LEU A 391 -4.97 19.53 2.00
N TYR A 392 -5.29 20.82 1.85
CA TYR A 392 -5.73 21.63 2.99
C TYR A 392 -7.01 21.09 3.62
N PHE A 393 -8.01 20.73 2.80
CA PHE A 393 -9.28 20.22 3.28
C PHE A 393 -9.20 18.79 3.80
N ASP A 394 -8.39 17.93 3.17
CA ASP A 394 -8.17 16.54 3.61
C ASP A 394 -7.51 16.52 5.00
N ILE A 395 -6.47 17.35 5.21
CA ILE A 395 -5.84 17.51 6.52
C ILE A 395 -6.83 18.10 7.54
N GLN A 396 -7.64 19.09 7.12
CA GLN A 396 -8.63 19.69 8.03
C GLN A 396 -9.66 18.67 8.49
N SER A 397 -10.18 17.85 7.58
CA SER A 397 -11.14 16.79 7.91
C SER A 397 -10.51 15.76 8.85
N ALA A 398 -9.34 15.20 8.49
CA ALA A 398 -8.65 14.21 9.30
C ALA A 398 -8.29 14.74 10.70
N TYR A 399 -7.88 16.01 10.80
CA TYR A 399 -7.57 16.67 12.07
C TYR A 399 -8.80 16.83 12.94
N VAL A 400 -9.93 17.28 12.38
CA VAL A 400 -11.20 17.46 13.10
C VAL A 400 -11.71 16.12 13.61
N ASP A 401 -11.70 15.06 12.78
CA ASP A 401 -12.13 13.71 13.15
C ASP A 401 -11.28 13.15 14.31
N MET A 402 -9.96 13.31 14.23
CA MET A 402 -9.05 12.90 15.28
C MET A 402 -9.31 13.63 16.61
N ILE A 403 -9.46 14.97 16.58
CA ILE A 403 -9.74 15.78 17.78
C ILE A 403 -11.11 15.44 18.39
N GLN A 404 -12.11 15.10 17.55
CA GLN A 404 -13.41 14.63 18.04
C GLN A 404 -13.23 13.37 18.89
N LEU A 405 -12.51 12.37 18.35
CA LEU A 405 -12.27 11.10 19.04
C LEU A 405 -11.41 11.29 20.29
N GLU A 406 -10.40 12.16 20.25
CA GLU A 406 -9.60 12.56 21.43
C GLU A 406 -10.46 13.06 22.58
N LYS A 407 -11.49 13.85 22.28
CA LYS A 407 -12.42 14.37 23.28
C LYS A 407 -13.46 13.32 23.70
N GLN A 408 -13.83 12.40 22.83
CA GLN A 408 -14.86 11.39 23.08
C GLN A 408 -14.37 10.26 24.00
N ILE A 409 -13.10 9.85 23.85
CA ILE A 409 -12.52 8.71 24.61
C ILE A 409 -12.66 8.89 26.12
N PRO A 410 -12.28 10.01 26.77
CA PRO A 410 -12.44 10.18 28.22
C PRO A 410 -13.89 10.17 28.69
N LEU A 411 -14.83 10.61 27.85
CA LEU A 411 -16.26 10.57 28.14
C LEU A 411 -16.79 9.14 28.11
N LEU A 412 -16.35 8.34 27.14
CA LEU A 412 -16.71 6.92 27.05
C LEU A 412 -16.06 6.11 28.16
N GLU A 413 -14.84 6.42 28.57
CA GLU A 413 -14.20 5.85 29.76
C GLU A 413 -15.04 6.06 31.01
N THR A 414 -15.48 7.31 31.21
CA THR A 414 -16.37 7.66 32.34
C THR A 414 -17.70 6.90 32.26
N LYS A 415 -18.28 6.76 31.05
CA LYS A 415 -19.50 5.99 30.82
C LYS A 415 -19.34 4.51 31.18
N VAL A 416 -18.20 3.87 30.78
CA VAL A 416 -17.91 2.48 31.13
C VAL A 416 -17.89 2.31 32.65
N ARG A 417 -17.20 3.20 33.36
CA ARG A 417 -17.13 3.17 34.83
C ARG A 417 -18.51 3.32 35.48
N GLN A 418 -19.33 4.27 35.03
CA GLN A 418 -20.68 4.51 35.56
C GLN A 418 -21.63 3.35 35.26
N THR A 419 -21.55 2.76 34.07
CA THR A 419 -22.38 1.60 33.69
C THR A 419 -21.96 0.34 34.43
N LEU A 420 -20.66 0.17 34.74
CA LEU A 420 -20.19 -0.91 35.60
C LEU A 420 -20.74 -0.77 37.03
N GLU A 421 -20.65 0.42 37.63
CA GLU A 421 -21.20 0.68 38.98
C GLU A 421 -22.72 0.42 39.01
N ASN A 422 -23.46 0.87 37.98
CA ASN A 422 -24.88 0.59 37.86
C ASN A 422 -25.18 -0.92 37.76
N LEU A 423 -24.35 -1.67 36.99
CA LEU A 423 -24.48 -3.12 36.87
C LEU A 423 -24.23 -3.83 38.24
N GLU A 424 -23.20 -3.41 38.98
CA GLU A 424 -22.89 -3.96 40.31
C GLU A 424 -24.05 -3.73 41.29
N LEU A 425 -24.62 -2.52 41.29
CA LEU A 425 -25.79 -2.20 42.15
C LEU A 425 -27.04 -3.00 41.73
N ALA A 426 -27.33 -3.12 40.43
CA ALA A 426 -28.45 -3.89 39.91
C ALA A 426 -28.34 -5.38 40.24
N ASP A 427 -27.11 -5.95 40.10
CA ASP A 427 -26.86 -7.36 40.42
C ASP A 427 -26.97 -7.62 41.92
N GLY A 428 -26.44 -6.73 42.77
CA GLY A 428 -26.59 -6.81 44.22
C GLY A 428 -28.06 -6.79 44.64
N ARG A 429 -28.87 -5.86 44.12
CA ARG A 429 -30.32 -5.79 44.41
C ARG A 429 -31.07 -7.05 43.92
N TYR A 430 -30.73 -7.55 42.72
CA TYR A 430 -31.33 -8.77 42.21
C TYR A 430 -30.96 -10.00 43.07
N ALA A 431 -29.73 -10.09 43.52
CA ALA A 431 -29.21 -11.18 44.33
C ALA A 431 -29.94 -11.31 45.69
N VAL A 432 -30.27 -10.17 46.33
CA VAL A 432 -30.99 -10.15 47.63
C VAL A 432 -32.52 -10.15 47.47
N GLY A 433 -33.04 -10.24 46.25
CA GLY A 433 -34.47 -10.30 45.94
C GLY A 433 -35.20 -8.96 45.95
N LEU A 434 -34.48 -7.84 46.03
CA LEU A 434 -35.03 -6.47 46.02
C LEU A 434 -35.04 -5.84 44.62
N GLY A 435 -34.42 -6.49 43.64
CA GLY A 435 -34.33 -6.02 42.25
C GLY A 435 -35.13 -6.89 41.29
N ASP A 436 -35.60 -6.25 40.19
CA ASP A 436 -36.22 -6.93 39.08
C ASP A 436 -35.16 -7.44 38.07
N TYR A 437 -35.46 -8.57 37.42
CA TYR A 437 -34.64 -9.17 36.39
C TYR A 437 -34.40 -8.21 35.20
N ILE A 438 -35.43 -7.43 34.85
CA ILE A 438 -35.35 -6.47 33.72
C ILE A 438 -34.32 -5.37 34.02
N GLN A 439 -34.32 -4.84 35.25
CA GLN A 439 -33.34 -3.82 35.68
C GLN A 439 -31.89 -4.35 35.61
N LEU A 440 -31.66 -5.60 36.00
CA LEU A 440 -30.36 -6.24 35.89
C LEU A 440 -29.95 -6.43 34.43
N GLN A 441 -30.89 -6.84 33.58
CA GLN A 441 -30.63 -7.05 32.16
C GLN A 441 -30.31 -5.72 31.44
N ASP A 442 -31.08 -4.66 31.72
CA ASP A 442 -30.83 -3.33 31.18
C ASP A 442 -29.43 -2.80 31.58
N ALA A 443 -29.05 -2.99 32.84
CA ALA A 443 -27.74 -2.59 33.34
C ALA A 443 -26.60 -3.36 32.59
N ARG A 444 -26.79 -4.65 32.32
CA ARG A 444 -25.82 -5.47 31.55
C ARG A 444 -25.67 -5.00 30.11
N VAL A 445 -26.80 -4.80 29.43
CA VAL A 445 -26.80 -4.32 28.04
C VAL A 445 -26.10 -2.97 27.95
N ASN A 446 -26.41 -2.06 28.90
CA ASN A 446 -25.77 -0.75 28.95
C ASN A 446 -24.27 -0.84 29.19
N TYR A 447 -23.81 -1.73 30.07
CA TYR A 447 -22.39 -1.94 30.30
C TYR A 447 -21.67 -2.55 29.10
N ASN A 448 -22.22 -3.60 28.46
CA ASN A 448 -21.66 -4.20 27.25
C ASN A 448 -21.56 -3.18 26.11
N ASN A 449 -22.61 -2.39 25.91
CA ASN A 449 -22.62 -1.33 24.89
C ASN A 449 -21.59 -0.23 25.19
N ALA A 450 -21.41 0.13 26.46
CA ALA A 450 -20.41 1.12 26.86
C ALA A 450 -18.98 0.62 26.59
N GLN A 451 -18.69 -0.65 26.95
CA GLN A 451 -17.40 -1.28 26.66
C GLN A 451 -17.12 -1.34 25.15
N SER A 452 -18.08 -1.82 24.37
CA SER A 452 -17.93 -1.92 22.90
C SER A 452 -17.71 -0.53 22.28
N SER A 453 -18.45 0.49 22.73
CA SER A 453 -18.29 1.87 22.25
C SER A 453 -16.93 2.45 22.60
N TYR A 454 -16.41 2.16 23.78
CA TYR A 454 -15.09 2.62 24.21
C TYR A 454 -13.97 1.95 23.38
N VAL A 455 -14.01 0.62 23.24
CA VAL A 455 -13.07 -0.12 22.40
C VAL A 455 -13.05 0.43 20.97
N GLN A 456 -14.23 0.60 20.40
CA GLN A 456 -14.36 1.12 19.03
C GLN A 456 -13.78 2.54 18.89
N ALA A 457 -14.04 3.43 19.87
CA ALA A 457 -13.53 4.80 19.84
C ALA A 457 -12.00 4.86 19.91
N VAL A 458 -11.38 3.98 20.71
CA VAL A 458 -9.92 3.89 20.82
C VAL A 458 -9.28 3.48 19.49
N TYR A 459 -9.80 2.44 18.84
CA TYR A 459 -9.26 2.00 17.56
C TYR A 459 -9.60 2.97 16.41
N ASN A 460 -10.77 3.61 16.44
CA ASN A 460 -11.10 4.70 15.50
C ASN A 460 -10.13 5.88 15.64
N TYR A 461 -9.67 6.18 16.87
CA TYR A 461 -8.65 7.22 17.06
C TYR A 461 -7.31 6.82 16.42
N ASN A 462 -6.88 5.58 16.56
CA ASN A 462 -5.67 5.10 15.93
C ASN A 462 -5.77 5.15 14.40
N ASP A 463 -6.94 4.82 13.85
CA ASP A 463 -7.21 4.92 12.41
C ASP A 463 -7.22 6.39 11.94
N ALA A 464 -7.86 7.29 12.69
CA ALA A 464 -7.89 8.73 12.39
C ALA A 464 -6.49 9.34 12.48
N ARG A 465 -5.69 8.94 13.50
CA ARG A 465 -4.29 9.35 13.64
C ARG A 465 -3.45 8.83 12.47
N ALA A 466 -3.58 7.56 12.09
CA ALA A 466 -2.87 7.00 10.96
C ALA A 466 -3.26 7.70 9.63
N THR A 467 -4.54 8.08 9.49
CA THR A 467 -5.03 8.86 8.35
C THR A 467 -4.38 10.23 8.31
N LEU A 468 -4.36 10.96 9.43
CA LEU A 468 -3.70 12.27 9.50
C LEU A 468 -2.19 12.15 9.24
N GLU A 469 -1.50 11.16 9.82
CA GLU A 469 -0.07 10.89 9.58
C GLU A 469 0.23 10.64 8.10
N ARG A 470 -0.67 9.94 7.40
CA ARG A 470 -0.58 9.72 5.95
C ARG A 470 -0.80 11.02 5.18
N GLU A 471 -1.83 11.82 5.52
CA GLU A 471 -2.13 13.07 4.83
C GLU A 471 -1.00 14.11 4.96
N ILE A 472 -0.27 14.09 6.06
CA ILE A 472 0.89 14.99 6.25
C ILE A 472 2.22 14.35 5.81
N ALA A 473 2.22 13.08 5.39
CA ALA A 473 3.42 12.32 5.08
C ALA A 473 4.48 12.44 6.19
N LEU A 474 4.05 12.28 7.47
CA LEU A 474 4.94 12.42 8.62
C LEU A 474 6.00 11.31 8.58
N PRO A 475 7.29 11.64 8.64
CA PRO A 475 8.34 10.65 8.84
C PRO A 475 8.12 9.97 10.20
N GLN A 476 7.86 8.67 10.19
CA GLN A 476 7.62 7.94 11.42
C GLN A 476 8.95 7.41 11.97
N GLU A 477 9.31 7.79 13.19
CA GLU A 477 10.59 7.44 13.83
C GLU A 477 10.83 5.94 13.99
N ASN A 478 9.79 5.11 13.98
CA ASN A 478 9.87 3.66 14.17
C ASN A 478 9.33 2.82 13.00
N THR A 479 8.92 3.44 11.89
CA THR A 479 8.51 2.72 10.69
C THR A 479 9.62 2.79 9.65
N LEU A 480 9.78 1.69 8.91
CA LEU A 480 10.68 1.61 7.76
C LEU A 480 10.52 2.87 6.88
N THR A 481 11.59 3.63 6.78
CA THR A 481 11.63 4.78 5.86
C THR A 481 11.64 4.27 4.42
N VAL A 482 11.31 5.14 3.48
CA VAL A 482 11.46 4.86 2.04
C VAL A 482 12.89 4.41 1.70
N GLU A 483 13.91 4.94 2.41
CA GLU A 483 15.30 4.55 2.25
C GLU A 483 15.57 3.14 2.76
N ASP A 484 14.99 2.75 3.89
CA ASP A 484 15.10 1.38 4.44
C ASP A 484 14.49 0.35 3.48
N VAL A 485 13.37 0.68 2.82
CA VAL A 485 12.77 -0.20 1.79
C VAL A 485 13.66 -0.32 0.57
N LYS A 486 14.27 0.79 0.13
CA LYS A 486 15.23 0.78 -1.00
C LYS A 486 16.49 -0.04 -0.66
N ASP A 487 17.00 0.08 0.54
CA ASP A 487 18.19 -0.67 1.00
C ASP A 487 17.85 -2.15 1.25
N TYR A 488 16.71 -2.47 1.83
CA TYR A 488 16.22 -3.84 1.96
C TYR A 488 16.06 -4.54 0.61
N GLN A 489 15.47 -3.86 -0.39
CA GLN A 489 15.38 -4.41 -1.75
C GLN A 489 16.74 -4.59 -2.42
N LYS A 490 17.71 -3.75 -2.10
CA LYS A 490 19.08 -3.86 -2.60
C LYS A 490 19.83 -5.05 -1.97
N ASP A 491 19.56 -5.32 -0.71
CA ASP A 491 20.14 -6.46 0.00
C ASP A 491 19.49 -7.78 -0.44
N LEU A 492 18.17 -7.82 -0.67
CA LEU A 492 17.49 -8.95 -1.31
C LEU A 492 18.09 -9.28 -2.68
N LYS A 493 18.36 -8.26 -3.53
CA LYS A 493 19.02 -8.47 -4.82
C LYS A 493 20.44 -9.05 -4.68
N LYS A 494 21.16 -8.70 -3.62
CA LYS A 494 22.50 -9.27 -3.33
C LYS A 494 22.39 -10.73 -2.88
N GLU A 495 21.44 -11.05 -2.01
CA GLU A 495 21.19 -12.43 -1.57
C GLU A 495 20.75 -13.32 -2.73
N GLU A 496 19.82 -12.85 -3.58
CA GLU A 496 19.43 -13.58 -4.80
C GLU A 496 20.62 -13.84 -5.72
N ALA A 497 21.52 -12.88 -5.87
CA ALA A 497 22.72 -13.04 -6.68
C ALA A 497 23.68 -14.08 -6.09
N GLN A 498 23.76 -14.18 -4.74
CA GLN A 498 24.55 -15.19 -4.05
C GLN A 498 23.94 -16.59 -4.19
N ILE A 499 22.63 -16.73 -4.00
CA ILE A 499 21.87 -17.98 -4.17
C ILE A 499 22.03 -18.50 -5.61
N LYS A 500 21.92 -17.62 -6.62
CA LYS A 500 22.14 -17.98 -8.03
C LYS A 500 23.57 -18.44 -8.31
N LYS A 501 24.57 -17.81 -7.69
CA LYS A 501 25.97 -18.26 -7.79
C LYS A 501 26.15 -19.65 -7.18
N GLN A 502 25.56 -19.92 -6.02
CA GLN A 502 25.59 -21.20 -5.36
C GLN A 502 24.87 -22.30 -6.16
N ALA A 503 23.69 -22.00 -6.70
CA ALA A 503 22.92 -22.91 -7.56
C ALA A 503 23.69 -23.29 -8.84
N LYS A 504 24.30 -22.29 -9.52
CA LYS A 504 25.17 -22.54 -10.68
C LYS A 504 26.41 -23.38 -10.34
N ALA A 505 27.02 -23.14 -9.18
CA ALA A 505 28.16 -23.92 -8.70
C ALA A 505 27.78 -25.38 -8.38
N ALA A 506 26.58 -25.58 -7.79
CA ALA A 506 26.03 -26.90 -7.53
C ALA A 506 25.71 -27.69 -8.81
N GLN A 507 25.09 -27.03 -9.81
CA GLN A 507 24.83 -27.61 -11.12
C GLN A 507 26.14 -28.02 -11.86
N LYS A 508 27.17 -27.15 -11.77
CA LYS A 508 28.49 -27.47 -12.37
C LYS A 508 29.17 -28.65 -11.69
N LYS A 509 29.05 -28.79 -10.36
CA LYS A 509 29.53 -29.96 -9.62
C LYS A 509 28.79 -31.24 -9.98
N GLN A 510 27.47 -31.18 -10.21
CA GLN A 510 26.66 -32.32 -10.65
C GLN A 510 27.00 -32.76 -12.10
N LYS A 511 27.27 -31.80 -13.01
CA LYS A 511 27.63 -32.07 -14.38
C LYS A 511 29.01 -32.73 -14.47
N ASN A 512 30.00 -32.22 -13.72
CA ASN A 512 31.34 -32.82 -13.66
C ASN A 512 31.34 -34.19 -12.99
N LYS A 513 30.35 -34.55 -12.17
CA LYS A 513 30.19 -35.87 -11.58
C LYS A 513 29.56 -36.89 -12.53
N LYS A 514 28.77 -36.40 -13.51
CA LYS A 514 28.18 -37.24 -14.59
C LYS A 514 29.14 -37.49 -15.75
N ASP A 515 30.09 -36.59 -15.98
CA ASP A 515 31.08 -36.72 -17.04
C ASP A 515 32.31 -37.57 -16.60
N ASN A 516 32.35 -37.98 -15.33
CA ASN A 516 33.41 -38.83 -14.73
C ASN A 516 32.91 -40.24 -14.31
N VAL A 517 31.71 -40.64 -14.74
CA VAL A 517 31.15 -42.00 -14.64
C VAL A 517 30.86 -42.50 -16.06
#